data_d4d2eb4a9cc23204031d6e78546bbad9
#
_entry.id   d4d2eb4a9cc23204031d6e78546bbad9
#
_cell.length_a   1.000
_cell.length_b   1.000
_cell.length_c   1.000
_cell.angle_alpha   90.00
_cell.angle_beta   90.00
_cell.angle_gamma   90.00
#
_symmetry.space_group_name_H-M   'P 1'
#
loop_
_entity.id
_entity.type
_entity.pdbx_description
1 polymer ?
#
loop_
_entity_poly.entity_id
_entity_poly.type
_entity_poly.pdbx_seq_one_letter_code
_entity_poly.pdbx_strand_id
1 'polypeptide(L)'
;MAGKDLSMLKDPMVDNNPITLQVLGICSALAVTSSLKVALVMAIAVTLVTAFSNFFISLLRNQIPSSIRIIVQMVIIASLVILVDQVLKAYLYEISKTLSVFVGLIITNCIVMGRAEAYAMKNPPIPSFLDGIGNGLGYSLILLLVGVVRELLGSGSLFGVQILETVNNGGWYVPNGLLLLPPSAFFVIGLLIWGFRTWKPAQVEKRDYKIMETEGAH
;
A
#
# COMPACT_ATOMS: atom_id res chain seq x y z
N MET A 1 28.33 6.27 -3.13
CA MET A 1 26.98 6.81 -3.17
C MET A 1 26.00 5.79 -3.77
N ALA A 2 26.28 5.15 -4.90
CA ALA A 2 25.39 4.17 -5.54
C ALA A 2 24.95 2.96 -4.67
N GLY A 3 25.79 2.48 -3.76
CA GLY A 3 25.42 1.34 -2.88
C GLY A 3 24.38 1.70 -1.81
N LYS A 4 24.32 2.96 -1.37
CA LYS A 4 23.38 3.43 -0.37
C LYS A 4 21.99 3.71 -0.97
N ASP A 5 21.97 4.11 -2.24
CA ASP A 5 20.74 4.36 -2.99
C ASP A 5 20.02 3.04 -3.34
N LEU A 6 20.80 1.98 -3.61
CA LEU A 6 20.27 0.64 -3.90
C LEU A 6 19.70 -0.04 -2.65
N SER A 7 20.28 0.19 -1.47
CA SER A 7 19.72 -0.29 -0.20
C SER A 7 18.40 0.39 0.12
N MET A 8 18.28 1.70 -0.10
CA MET A 8 17.03 2.44 0.09
C MET A 8 15.86 1.92 -0.75
N LEU A 9 16.15 1.30 -1.90
CA LEU A 9 15.14 0.69 -2.75
C LEU A 9 14.77 -0.73 -2.30
N LYS A 10 15.74 -1.49 -1.79
CA LYS A 10 15.54 -2.89 -1.39
C LYS A 10 14.98 -3.05 0.02
N ASP A 11 15.37 -2.18 0.95
CA ASP A 11 14.92 -2.26 2.35
C ASP A 11 13.39 -2.20 2.48
N PRO A 12 12.65 -1.31 1.79
CA PRO A 12 11.19 -1.27 1.88
C PRO A 12 10.48 -2.45 1.20
N MET A 13 11.16 -3.17 0.31
CA MET A 13 10.54 -4.32 -0.36
C MET A 13 10.44 -5.55 0.55
N VAL A 14 11.41 -5.75 1.44
CA VAL A 14 11.50 -6.98 2.25
C VAL A 14 11.64 -6.68 3.74
N ASP A 15 12.58 -5.82 4.13
CA ASP A 15 12.93 -5.61 5.55
C ASP A 15 12.04 -4.57 6.24
N ASN A 16 11.73 -3.46 5.57
CA ASN A 16 10.89 -2.37 6.07
C ASN A 16 9.60 -2.19 5.24
N ASN A 17 8.94 -3.28 4.89
CA ASN A 17 7.74 -3.19 4.06
C ASN A 17 6.63 -2.40 4.76
N PRO A 18 6.00 -1.43 4.08
CA PRO A 18 4.98 -0.58 4.68
C PRO A 18 3.74 -1.33 5.18
N ILE A 19 3.36 -2.44 4.56
CA ILE A 19 2.20 -3.23 5.00
C ILE A 19 2.59 -4.22 6.11
N THR A 20 3.68 -4.96 5.95
CA THR A 20 4.02 -6.06 6.88
C THR A 20 4.60 -5.58 8.19
N LEU A 21 5.43 -4.52 8.16
CA LEU A 21 6.08 -3.98 9.36
C LEU A 21 5.37 -2.75 9.90
N GLN A 22 5.08 -1.77 9.04
CA GLN A 22 4.51 -0.49 9.47
C GLN A 22 2.98 -0.52 9.57
N VAL A 23 2.33 -1.57 9.07
CA VAL A 23 0.86 -1.76 9.06
C VAL A 23 0.12 -0.58 8.40
N LEU A 24 0.74 0.02 7.36
CA LEU A 24 0.20 1.16 6.62
C LEU A 24 -0.44 0.70 5.30
N GLY A 25 -1.51 1.38 4.87
CA GLY A 25 -2.15 1.16 3.57
C GLY A 25 -3.08 -0.05 3.49
N ILE A 26 -3.46 -0.65 4.61
CA ILE A 26 -4.41 -1.78 4.63
C ILE A 26 -5.77 -1.34 4.08
N CYS A 27 -6.25 -0.13 4.39
CA CYS A 27 -7.55 0.37 3.94
C CYS A 27 -7.70 0.35 2.42
N SER A 28 -6.69 0.85 1.70
CA SER A 28 -6.69 0.82 0.24
C SER A 28 -6.51 -0.59 -0.31
N ALA A 29 -5.70 -1.43 0.33
CA ALA A 29 -5.53 -2.83 -0.05
C ALA A 29 -6.84 -3.63 0.06
N LEU A 30 -7.68 -3.37 1.07
CA LEU A 30 -8.99 -4.01 1.18
C LEU A 30 -9.93 -3.66 0.03
N ALA A 31 -9.97 -2.38 -0.32
CA ALA A 31 -10.93 -1.88 -1.31
C ALA A 31 -10.58 -2.29 -2.74
N VAL A 32 -9.28 -2.35 -3.08
CA VAL A 32 -8.81 -2.44 -4.47
C VAL A 32 -8.47 -3.87 -4.90
N THR A 33 -8.20 -4.77 -3.98
CA THR A 33 -7.73 -6.14 -4.29
C THR A 33 -8.83 -7.10 -4.73
N SER A 34 -10.05 -6.63 -4.97
CA SER A 34 -11.13 -7.44 -5.56
C SER A 34 -10.91 -7.77 -7.04
N SER A 35 -10.13 -6.98 -7.77
CA SER A 35 -9.76 -7.19 -9.16
C SER A 35 -8.29 -6.84 -9.39
N LEU A 36 -7.54 -7.76 -9.98
CA LEU A 36 -6.10 -7.60 -10.20
C LEU A 36 -5.78 -6.47 -11.19
N LYS A 37 -6.67 -6.22 -12.18
CA LYS A 37 -6.52 -5.09 -13.11
C LYS A 37 -6.54 -3.75 -12.36
N VAL A 38 -7.51 -3.58 -11.47
CA VAL A 38 -7.65 -2.37 -10.65
C VAL A 38 -6.49 -2.26 -9.67
N ALA A 39 -6.09 -3.36 -9.03
CA ALA A 39 -4.96 -3.41 -8.13
C ALA A 39 -3.64 -2.99 -8.80
N LEU A 40 -3.39 -3.42 -10.03
CA LEU A 40 -2.19 -3.07 -10.79
C LEU A 40 -2.14 -1.57 -11.10
N VAL A 41 -3.24 -1.01 -11.58
CA VAL A 41 -3.31 0.44 -11.89
C VAL A 41 -3.13 1.27 -10.62
N MET A 42 -3.77 0.86 -9.52
CA MET A 42 -3.59 1.51 -8.22
C MET A 42 -2.17 1.41 -7.68
N ALA A 43 -1.52 0.27 -7.85
CA ALA A 43 -0.13 0.07 -7.46
C ALA A 43 0.80 1.08 -8.15
N ILE A 44 0.66 1.25 -9.46
CA ILE A 44 1.43 2.23 -10.24
C ILE A 44 1.09 3.66 -9.81
N ALA A 45 -0.20 3.98 -9.70
CA ALA A 45 -0.65 5.32 -9.31
C ALA A 45 -0.13 5.73 -7.93
N VAL A 46 -0.26 4.87 -6.92
CA VAL A 46 0.24 5.13 -5.56
C VAL A 46 1.75 5.29 -5.54
N THR A 47 2.49 4.46 -6.28
CA THR A 47 3.95 4.56 -6.35
C THR A 47 4.38 5.91 -6.94
N LEU A 48 3.78 6.33 -8.06
CA LEU A 48 4.07 7.63 -8.68
C LEU A 48 3.70 8.79 -7.75
N VAL A 49 2.48 8.77 -7.20
CA VAL A 49 2.03 9.83 -6.28
C VAL A 49 2.94 9.91 -5.06
N THR A 50 3.34 8.79 -4.46
CA THR A 50 4.22 8.79 -3.29
C THR A 50 5.61 9.36 -3.63
N ALA A 51 6.18 8.96 -4.76
CA ALA A 51 7.49 9.46 -5.19
C ALA A 51 7.48 10.97 -5.42
N PHE A 52 6.53 11.47 -6.21
CA PHE A 52 6.43 12.88 -6.52
C PHE A 52 5.99 13.73 -5.31
N SER A 53 5.07 13.25 -4.48
CA SER A 53 4.66 13.97 -3.27
C SER A 53 5.82 14.13 -2.29
N ASN A 54 6.60 13.08 -2.06
CA ASN A 54 7.79 13.15 -1.22
C ASN A 54 8.82 14.12 -1.77
N PHE A 55 8.99 14.16 -3.09
CA PHE A 55 9.89 15.12 -3.74
C PHE A 55 9.45 16.56 -3.49
N PHE A 56 8.18 16.91 -3.80
CA PHE A 56 7.67 18.26 -3.64
C PHE A 56 7.60 18.71 -2.18
N ILE A 57 7.18 17.82 -1.28
CA ILE A 57 7.13 18.10 0.16
C ILE A 57 8.53 18.36 0.71
N SER A 58 9.52 17.56 0.30
CA SER A 58 10.90 17.78 0.71
C SER A 58 11.48 19.09 0.18
N LEU A 59 11.08 19.53 -1.02
CA LEU A 59 11.48 20.81 -1.58
C LEU A 59 10.93 21.99 -0.77
N LEU A 60 9.68 21.89 -0.33
CA LEU A 60 8.97 22.94 0.40
C LEU A 60 9.18 22.88 1.92
N ARG A 61 9.82 21.87 2.46
CA ARG A 61 9.93 21.58 3.90
C ARG A 61 10.40 22.75 4.76
N ASN A 62 11.29 23.60 4.23
CA ASN A 62 11.86 24.74 4.96
C ASN A 62 10.91 25.95 5.03
N GLN A 63 9.86 25.98 4.22
CA GLN A 63 8.91 27.09 4.14
C GLN A 63 7.60 26.80 4.88
N ILE A 64 7.37 25.55 5.28
CA ILE A 64 6.13 25.12 5.91
C ILE A 64 6.22 25.23 7.43
N PRO A 65 5.42 26.10 8.08
CA PRO A 65 5.34 26.18 9.53
C PRO A 65 4.68 24.92 10.13
N SER A 66 5.09 24.54 11.33
CA SER A 66 4.64 23.28 11.99
C SER A 66 3.13 23.18 12.18
N SER A 67 2.45 24.32 12.38
CA SER A 67 1.01 24.36 12.65
C SER A 67 0.12 23.93 11.46
N ILE A 68 0.57 24.19 10.23
CA ILE A 68 -0.23 23.91 9.01
C ILE A 68 0.38 22.83 8.14
N ARG A 69 1.39 22.12 8.63
CA ARG A 69 2.19 21.14 7.88
C ARG A 69 1.33 20.06 7.22
N ILE A 70 0.44 19.45 7.97
CA ILE A 70 -0.43 18.37 7.48
C ILE A 70 -1.37 18.87 6.38
N ILE A 71 -1.90 20.08 6.52
CA ILE A 71 -2.80 20.67 5.52
C ILE A 71 -2.07 20.89 4.19
N VAL A 72 -0.85 21.42 4.23
CA VAL A 72 -0.04 21.66 3.03
C VAL A 72 0.32 20.34 2.35
N GLN A 73 0.71 19.33 3.11
CA GLN A 73 0.99 17.99 2.59
C GLN A 73 -0.23 17.41 1.87
N MET A 74 -1.41 17.49 2.50
CA MET A 74 -2.66 16.99 1.90
C MET A 74 -3.02 17.71 0.61
N VAL A 75 -2.82 19.04 0.53
CA VAL A 75 -3.08 19.83 -0.68
C VAL A 75 -2.14 19.41 -1.82
N ILE A 76 -0.85 19.20 -1.55
CA ILE A 76 0.12 18.74 -2.54
C ILE A 76 -0.24 17.34 -3.05
N ILE A 77 -0.54 16.41 -2.15
CA ILE A 77 -0.95 15.05 -2.51
C ILE A 77 -2.24 15.08 -3.35
N ALA A 78 -3.24 15.83 -2.92
CA ALA A 78 -4.51 15.95 -3.65
C ALA A 78 -4.32 16.51 -5.06
N SER A 79 -3.50 17.54 -5.23
CA SER A 79 -3.19 18.12 -6.53
C SER A 79 -2.54 17.10 -7.48
N LEU A 80 -1.58 16.32 -6.98
CA LEU A 80 -0.93 15.27 -7.77
C LEU A 80 -1.89 14.14 -8.13
N VAL A 81 -2.75 13.74 -7.19
CA VAL A 81 -3.75 12.69 -7.44
C VAL A 81 -4.77 13.13 -8.49
N ILE A 82 -5.20 14.39 -8.47
CA ILE A 82 -6.09 14.94 -9.51
C ILE A 82 -5.43 14.90 -10.88
N LEU A 83 -4.14 15.24 -10.98
CA LEU A 83 -3.39 15.13 -12.24
C LEU A 83 -3.35 13.68 -12.76
N VAL A 84 -3.06 12.72 -11.88
CA VAL A 84 -3.07 11.29 -12.24
C VAL A 84 -4.45 10.84 -12.67
N ASP A 85 -5.52 11.28 -12.00
CA ASP A 85 -6.91 10.95 -12.36
C ASP A 85 -7.27 11.49 -13.76
N GLN A 86 -6.86 12.72 -14.10
CA GLN A 86 -7.09 13.27 -15.44
C GLN A 86 -6.35 12.49 -16.53
N VAL A 87 -5.12 12.07 -16.27
CA VAL A 87 -4.37 11.21 -17.19
C VAL A 87 -5.04 9.85 -17.36
N LEU A 88 -5.50 9.23 -16.27
CA LEU A 88 -6.24 7.96 -16.34
C LEU A 88 -7.55 8.10 -17.11
N LYS A 89 -8.28 9.19 -16.93
CA LYS A 89 -9.52 9.47 -17.69
C LYS A 89 -9.26 9.63 -19.18
N ALA A 90 -8.12 10.20 -19.56
CA ALA A 90 -7.77 10.39 -20.94
C ALA A 90 -7.41 9.09 -21.70
N TYR A 91 -6.74 8.14 -21.01
CA TYR A 91 -6.21 6.93 -21.64
C TYR A 91 -7.00 5.64 -21.33
N LEU A 92 -7.64 5.55 -20.18
CA LEU A 92 -8.25 4.32 -19.66
C LEU A 92 -9.66 4.61 -19.09
N TYR A 93 -10.55 5.14 -19.94
CA TYR A 93 -11.89 5.59 -19.51
C TYR A 93 -12.71 4.51 -18.79
N GLU A 94 -12.72 3.27 -19.28
CA GLU A 94 -13.46 2.16 -18.66
C GLU A 94 -12.95 1.82 -17.24
N ILE A 95 -11.63 1.82 -17.07
CA ILE A 95 -11.00 1.56 -15.77
C ILE A 95 -11.16 2.77 -14.86
N SER A 96 -11.10 3.99 -15.42
CA SER A 96 -11.25 5.23 -14.66
C SER A 96 -12.63 5.34 -14.02
N LYS A 97 -13.70 4.90 -14.66
CA LYS A 97 -15.05 4.90 -14.09
C LYS A 97 -15.14 4.07 -12.80
N THR A 98 -14.45 2.94 -12.76
CA THR A 98 -14.35 2.10 -11.57
C THR A 98 -13.37 2.71 -10.55
N LEU A 99 -12.28 3.32 -11.02
CA LEU A 99 -11.23 3.89 -10.19
C LEU A 99 -11.58 5.26 -9.58
N SER A 100 -12.54 6.01 -10.14
CA SER A 100 -12.87 7.35 -9.65
C SER A 100 -13.24 7.38 -8.16
N VAL A 101 -13.86 6.30 -7.66
CA VAL A 101 -14.14 6.13 -6.23
C VAL A 101 -12.85 5.85 -5.44
N PHE A 102 -11.90 5.12 -6.02
CA PHE A 102 -10.67 4.72 -5.35
C PHE A 102 -9.58 5.81 -5.40
N VAL A 103 -9.68 6.77 -6.32
CA VAL A 103 -8.77 7.92 -6.39
C VAL A 103 -8.79 8.72 -5.09
N GLY A 104 -9.97 8.87 -4.46
CA GLY A 104 -10.08 9.47 -3.14
C GLY A 104 -9.30 8.73 -2.06
N LEU A 105 -9.17 7.40 -2.18
CA LEU A 105 -8.38 6.57 -1.25
C LEU A 105 -6.86 6.77 -1.40
N ILE A 106 -6.38 7.27 -2.54
CA ILE A 106 -4.96 7.61 -2.70
C ILE A 106 -4.63 8.87 -1.90
N ILE A 107 -5.51 9.87 -1.88
CA ILE A 107 -5.30 11.12 -1.14
C ILE A 107 -5.18 10.85 0.37
N THR A 108 -6.06 10.00 0.90
CA THR A 108 -6.09 9.63 2.32
C THR A 108 -5.23 8.42 2.66
N ASN A 109 -4.39 7.97 1.74
CA ASN A 109 -3.58 6.77 1.94
C ASN A 109 -2.50 7.02 3.00
N CYS A 110 -2.52 6.19 4.04
CA CYS A 110 -1.59 6.30 5.15
C CYS A 110 -0.11 6.12 4.73
N ILE A 111 0.17 5.41 3.63
CA ILE A 111 1.55 5.26 3.13
C ILE A 111 2.06 6.59 2.59
N VAL A 112 1.28 7.24 1.72
CA VAL A 112 1.68 8.51 1.11
C VAL A 112 1.92 9.56 2.19
N MET A 113 0.96 9.71 3.10
CA MET A 113 1.05 10.68 4.20
C MET A 113 2.12 10.29 5.22
N GLY A 114 2.22 9.01 5.56
CA GLY A 114 3.20 8.51 6.52
C GLY A 114 4.65 8.70 6.03
N ARG A 115 4.93 8.48 4.76
CA ARG A 115 6.28 8.70 4.19
C ARG A 115 6.59 10.18 4.00
N ALA A 116 5.60 10.98 3.63
CA ALA A 116 5.71 12.43 3.57
C ALA A 116 6.17 13.01 4.92
N GLU A 117 5.54 12.60 6.01
CA GLU A 117 5.84 13.08 7.35
C GLU A 117 7.11 12.46 7.93
N ALA A 118 7.28 11.14 7.82
CA ALA A 118 8.39 10.43 8.46
C ALA A 118 9.73 10.67 7.77
N TYR A 119 9.74 10.78 6.45
CA TYR A 119 10.97 10.86 5.66
C TYR A 119 11.14 12.17 4.90
N ALA A 120 10.16 12.60 4.09
CA ALA A 120 10.32 13.74 3.19
C ALA A 120 10.56 15.07 3.93
N MET A 121 9.93 15.25 5.09
CA MET A 121 10.13 16.44 5.92
C MET A 121 11.53 16.54 6.54
N LYS A 122 12.26 15.43 6.62
CA LYS A 122 13.58 15.38 7.31
C LYS A 122 14.76 15.28 6.36
N ASN A 123 14.54 14.80 5.13
CA ASN A 123 15.59 14.46 4.18
C ASN A 123 15.57 15.34 2.93
N PRO A 124 16.69 15.42 2.16
CA PRO A 124 16.76 16.13 0.91
C PRO A 124 15.82 15.55 -0.17
N PRO A 125 15.51 16.31 -1.27
CA PRO A 125 14.51 15.90 -2.26
C PRO A 125 14.86 14.60 -3.01
N ILE A 126 16.12 14.39 -3.39
CA ILE A 126 16.54 13.22 -4.19
C ILE A 126 16.40 11.91 -3.39
N PRO A 127 16.93 11.77 -2.16
CA PRO A 127 16.67 10.59 -1.34
C PRO A 127 15.19 10.38 -1.02
N SER A 128 14.42 11.46 -0.85
CA SER A 128 12.98 11.37 -0.58
C SER A 128 12.20 10.83 -1.77
N PHE A 129 12.60 11.14 -2.98
CA PHE A 129 12.03 10.57 -4.19
C PHE A 129 12.31 9.06 -4.29
N LEU A 130 13.54 8.65 -4.05
CA LEU A 130 13.94 7.23 -4.05
C LEU A 130 13.22 6.43 -2.96
N ASP A 131 13.09 7.00 -1.77
CA ASP A 131 12.31 6.41 -0.68
C ASP A 131 10.84 6.22 -1.05
N GLY A 132 10.24 7.21 -1.71
CA GLY A 132 8.88 7.13 -2.23
C GLY A 132 8.68 5.99 -3.23
N ILE A 133 9.62 5.79 -4.17
CA ILE A 133 9.61 4.66 -5.11
C ILE A 133 9.75 3.34 -4.36
N GLY A 134 10.72 3.22 -3.45
CA GLY A 134 10.97 1.99 -2.71
C GLY A 134 9.77 1.53 -1.89
N ASN A 135 9.17 2.44 -1.13
CA ASN A 135 7.97 2.14 -0.34
C ASN A 135 6.73 1.90 -1.23
N GLY A 136 6.59 2.63 -2.32
CA GLY A 136 5.53 2.40 -3.30
C GLY A 136 5.61 1.01 -3.94
N LEU A 137 6.81 0.57 -4.32
CA LEU A 137 7.04 -0.77 -4.85
C LEU A 137 6.81 -1.86 -3.81
N GLY A 138 7.25 -1.64 -2.56
CA GLY A 138 6.98 -2.57 -1.45
C GLY A 138 5.49 -2.76 -1.19
N TYR A 139 4.73 -1.66 -1.21
CA TYR A 139 3.27 -1.69 -1.14
C TYR A 139 2.64 -2.42 -2.33
N SER A 140 3.09 -2.10 -3.55
CA SER A 140 2.57 -2.69 -4.78
C SER A 140 2.74 -4.20 -4.83
N LEU A 141 3.87 -4.69 -4.34
CA LEU A 141 4.16 -6.13 -4.29
C LEU A 141 3.14 -6.88 -3.41
N ILE A 142 2.87 -6.38 -2.21
CA ILE A 142 1.91 -7.00 -1.30
C ILE A 142 0.48 -6.88 -1.84
N LEU A 143 0.14 -5.71 -2.40
CA LEU A 143 -1.18 -5.46 -2.98
C LEU A 143 -1.48 -6.41 -4.14
N LEU A 144 -0.52 -6.64 -5.04
CA LEU A 144 -0.66 -7.59 -6.13
C LEU A 144 -0.75 -9.03 -5.62
N LEU A 145 0.06 -9.40 -4.62
CA LEU A 145 0.04 -10.74 -4.04
C LEU A 145 -1.32 -11.04 -3.40
N VAL A 146 -1.86 -10.11 -2.61
CA VAL A 146 -3.21 -10.24 -2.03
C VAL A 146 -4.27 -10.29 -3.13
N GLY A 147 -4.15 -9.45 -4.17
CA GLY A 147 -5.06 -9.41 -5.31
C GLY A 147 -5.09 -10.74 -6.07
N VAL A 148 -3.93 -11.34 -6.34
CA VAL A 148 -3.83 -12.67 -7.00
C VAL A 148 -4.53 -13.73 -6.16
N VAL A 149 -4.26 -13.81 -4.86
CA VAL A 149 -4.88 -14.79 -3.97
C VAL A 149 -6.40 -14.62 -3.95
N ARG A 150 -6.89 -13.39 -3.83
CA ARG A 150 -8.33 -13.12 -3.76
C ARG A 150 -9.06 -13.37 -5.08
N GLU A 151 -8.49 -12.94 -6.21
CA GLU A 151 -9.11 -13.14 -7.52
C GLU A 151 -9.07 -14.62 -7.92
N LEU A 152 -7.95 -15.32 -7.68
CA LEU A 152 -7.81 -16.74 -7.99
C LEU A 152 -8.76 -17.60 -7.17
N LEU A 153 -8.81 -17.41 -5.86
CA LEU A 153 -9.65 -18.20 -4.97
C LEU A 153 -11.12 -17.72 -4.90
N GLY A 154 -11.38 -16.46 -5.25
CA GLY A 154 -12.73 -15.90 -5.23
C GLY A 154 -13.53 -16.18 -6.50
N SER A 155 -12.95 -15.92 -7.66
CA SER A 155 -13.63 -16.08 -8.95
C SER A 155 -13.06 -17.20 -9.83
N GLY A 156 -11.86 -17.74 -9.49
CA GLY A 156 -11.17 -18.71 -10.34
C GLY A 156 -10.60 -18.10 -11.63
N SER A 157 -10.59 -16.77 -11.73
CA SER A 157 -10.05 -16.03 -12.87
C SER A 157 -8.81 -15.23 -12.46
N LEU A 158 -7.94 -14.94 -13.41
CA LEU A 158 -6.83 -14.00 -13.29
C LEU A 158 -6.85 -13.05 -14.49
N PHE A 159 -6.83 -11.73 -14.23
CA PHE A 159 -7.00 -10.71 -15.27
C PHE A 159 -8.29 -10.82 -16.10
N GLY A 160 -9.33 -11.49 -15.58
CA GLY A 160 -10.57 -11.73 -16.32
C GLY A 160 -10.51 -12.95 -17.26
N VAL A 161 -9.41 -13.71 -17.25
CA VAL A 161 -9.29 -15.01 -17.95
C VAL A 161 -9.56 -16.11 -16.93
N GLN A 162 -10.51 -17.00 -17.22
CA GLN A 162 -10.81 -18.15 -16.36
C GLN A 162 -9.65 -19.15 -16.41
N ILE A 163 -9.00 -19.37 -15.28
CA ILE A 163 -7.93 -20.37 -15.13
C ILE A 163 -8.48 -21.64 -14.49
N LEU A 164 -9.36 -21.48 -13.48
CA LEU A 164 -10.05 -22.61 -12.86
C LEU A 164 -11.42 -22.75 -13.48
N GLU A 165 -11.67 -23.87 -14.14
CA GLU A 165 -12.98 -24.17 -14.69
C GLU A 165 -14.00 -24.32 -13.55
N THR A 166 -14.99 -23.43 -13.55
CA THR A 166 -16.07 -23.43 -12.57
C THR A 166 -17.08 -24.52 -12.88
N VAL A 167 -17.78 -24.99 -11.87
CA VAL A 167 -18.84 -26.00 -12.00
C VAL A 167 -19.89 -25.61 -13.06
N ASN A 168 -20.13 -24.31 -13.28
CA ASN A 168 -21.05 -23.82 -14.31
C ASN A 168 -20.57 -24.11 -15.76
N ASN A 169 -19.27 -24.33 -15.95
CA ASN A 169 -18.65 -24.65 -17.25
C ASN A 169 -18.14 -26.09 -17.31
N GLY A 170 -18.59 -26.97 -16.37
CA GLY A 170 -18.21 -28.38 -16.33
C GLY A 170 -16.95 -28.70 -15.53
N GLY A 171 -16.37 -27.71 -14.83
CA GLY A 171 -15.22 -27.90 -13.95
C GLY A 171 -15.60 -28.38 -12.55
N TRP A 172 -14.59 -28.55 -11.70
CA TRP A 172 -14.73 -29.03 -10.32
C TRP A 172 -14.65 -27.91 -9.27
N TYR A 173 -14.35 -26.66 -9.67
CA TYR A 173 -14.15 -25.54 -8.75
C TYR A 173 -15.46 -24.79 -8.48
N VAL A 174 -15.82 -24.67 -7.21
CA VAL A 174 -16.92 -23.82 -6.75
C VAL A 174 -16.35 -22.46 -6.32
N PRO A 175 -16.66 -21.36 -7.03
CA PRO A 175 -16.15 -20.05 -6.67
C PRO A 175 -16.62 -19.64 -5.27
N ASN A 176 -15.68 -19.23 -4.42
CA ASN A 176 -15.98 -18.82 -3.06
C ASN A 176 -16.19 -17.30 -3.01
N GLY A 177 -17.43 -16.87 -3.17
CA GLY A 177 -17.81 -15.45 -3.13
C GLY A 177 -17.44 -14.73 -1.82
N LEU A 178 -17.22 -15.45 -0.72
CA LEU A 178 -16.76 -14.87 0.54
C LEU A 178 -15.37 -14.21 0.41
N LEU A 179 -14.49 -14.77 -0.44
CA LEU A 179 -13.15 -14.24 -0.66
C LEU A 179 -13.13 -12.93 -1.46
N LEU A 180 -14.20 -12.61 -2.19
CA LEU A 180 -14.34 -11.34 -2.88
C LEU A 180 -14.82 -10.21 -1.95
N LEU A 181 -15.40 -10.55 -0.80
CA LEU A 181 -15.86 -9.57 0.18
C LEU A 181 -14.69 -8.89 0.92
N PRO A 182 -14.81 -7.60 1.32
CA PRO A 182 -13.75 -6.89 2.03
C PRO A 182 -13.21 -7.58 3.29
N PRO A 183 -14.03 -8.25 4.13
CA PRO A 183 -13.51 -8.93 5.32
C PRO A 183 -12.47 -10.01 5.03
N SER A 184 -12.56 -10.68 3.89
CA SER A 184 -11.59 -11.72 3.54
C SER A 184 -10.18 -11.18 3.33
N ALA A 185 -10.05 -9.93 2.88
CA ALA A 185 -8.76 -9.30 2.70
C ALA A 185 -8.01 -9.16 4.02
N PHE A 186 -8.71 -8.89 5.14
CA PHE A 186 -8.09 -8.88 6.47
C PHE A 186 -7.47 -10.23 6.83
N PHE A 187 -8.20 -11.31 6.58
CA PHE A 187 -7.67 -12.66 6.83
C PHE A 187 -6.45 -12.97 5.98
N VAL A 188 -6.51 -12.65 4.67
CA VAL A 188 -5.38 -12.89 3.76
C VAL A 188 -4.16 -12.04 4.15
N ILE A 189 -4.35 -10.74 4.43
CA ILE A 189 -3.27 -9.85 4.87
C ILE A 189 -2.73 -10.30 6.23
N GLY A 190 -3.61 -10.66 7.18
CA GLY A 190 -3.20 -11.16 8.49
C GLY A 190 -2.36 -12.44 8.40
N LEU A 191 -2.76 -13.39 7.56
CA LEU A 191 -1.99 -14.61 7.30
C LEU A 191 -0.64 -14.31 6.64
N LEU A 192 -0.61 -13.37 5.69
CA LEU A 192 0.64 -12.92 5.06
C LEU A 192 1.59 -12.29 6.08
N ILE A 193 1.11 -11.36 6.91
CA ILE A 193 1.91 -10.73 7.97
C ILE A 193 2.41 -11.79 8.94
N TRP A 194 1.56 -12.72 9.34
CA TRP A 194 1.96 -13.83 10.22
C TRP A 194 3.05 -14.69 9.58
N GLY A 195 2.90 -15.07 8.32
CA GLY A 195 3.89 -15.83 7.57
C GLY A 195 5.24 -15.11 7.46
N PHE A 196 5.22 -13.82 7.11
CA PHE A 196 6.45 -13.01 7.02
C PHE A 196 7.14 -12.85 8.39
N ARG A 197 6.39 -12.59 9.45
CA ARG A 197 6.94 -12.46 10.82
C ARG A 197 7.47 -13.78 11.37
N THR A 198 6.89 -14.91 10.97
CA THR A 198 7.39 -16.24 11.33
C THR A 198 8.70 -16.52 10.60
N TRP A 199 8.83 -16.09 9.33
CA TRP A 199 10.06 -16.26 8.56
C TRP A 199 11.18 -15.32 9.02
N LYS A 200 10.85 -14.10 9.45
CA LYS A 200 11.81 -13.10 9.98
C LYS A 200 11.47 -12.71 11.43
N PRO A 201 11.96 -13.45 12.43
CA PRO A 201 11.66 -13.18 13.84
C PRO A 201 12.21 -11.82 14.32
N ALA A 202 13.13 -11.19 13.57
CA ALA A 202 13.62 -9.83 13.86
C ALA A 202 12.54 -8.75 13.71
N GLN A 203 11.43 -9.02 13.00
CA GLN A 203 10.30 -8.10 12.81
C GLN A 203 9.21 -8.27 13.89
N VAL A 204 9.38 -9.21 14.81
CA VAL A 204 8.45 -9.39 15.93
C VAL A 204 8.67 -8.29 16.96
N GLU A 205 7.63 -7.55 17.27
CA GLU A 205 7.66 -6.51 18.30
C GLU A 205 8.03 -7.09 19.66
N LYS A 206 8.98 -6.45 20.36
CA LYS A 206 9.28 -6.79 21.75
C LYS A 206 8.07 -6.40 22.59
N ARG A 207 7.69 -7.28 23.53
CA ARG A 207 6.61 -6.97 24.46
C ARG A 207 7.01 -5.79 25.34
N ASP A 208 6.40 -4.64 25.11
CA ASP A 208 6.61 -3.43 25.93
C ASP A 208 5.86 -3.44 27.27
N TYR A 209 5.11 -4.51 27.54
CA TYR A 209 4.43 -4.66 28.81
C TYR A 209 5.40 -5.21 29.85
N LYS A 210 5.97 -4.37 30.69
CA LYS A 210 6.33 -4.75 32.04
C LYS A 210 4.98 -4.84 32.79
N ILE A 211 4.52 -6.06 33.05
CA ILE A 211 3.50 -6.28 34.07
C ILE A 211 4.14 -5.69 35.32
N MET A 212 3.57 -4.60 35.86
CA MET A 212 3.90 -4.17 37.21
C MET A 212 3.54 -5.35 38.09
N GLU A 213 4.56 -6.12 38.49
CA GLU A 213 4.42 -6.97 39.66
C GLU A 213 4.02 -6.02 40.78
N THR A 214 2.80 -6.10 41.23
CA THR A 214 2.35 -5.50 42.46
C THR A 214 3.23 -6.13 43.55
N GLU A 215 4.32 -5.44 43.89
CA GLU A 215 5.11 -5.73 45.08
C GLU A 215 4.14 -5.70 46.26
N GLY A 216 4.10 -6.84 46.89
CA GLY A 216 3.14 -7.28 47.88
C GLY A 216 2.79 -6.29 48.97
N ALA A 217 1.53 -6.28 49.25
CA ALA A 217 1.00 -5.99 50.58
C ALA A 217 1.73 -6.84 51.63
N HIS A 218 2.49 -6.20 52.48
CA HIS A 218 2.79 -6.60 53.82
C HIS A 218 2.25 -5.54 54.78
#